data_45b16db1c462494f439de789e1d71ad7
#
_entry.id   45b16db1c462494f439de789e1d71ad7
#
_cell.length_a   1.000
_cell.length_b   1.000
_cell.length_c   1.000
_cell.angle_alpha   90.00
_cell.angle_beta   90.00
_cell.angle_gamma   90.00
#
_symmetry.space_group_name_H-M   'P 1'
#
loop_
_entity.id
_entity.type
_entity.pdbx_description
1 polymer ?
#
loop_
_entity_poly.entity_id
_entity_poly.type
_entity_poly.pdbx_seq_one_letter_code
_entity_poly.pdbx_strand_id
1 'polypeptide(L)'
;DSNASRGLGDVYKRQAHLSQRHFARNVLKSQDSNLASALVMVSSIAIALISNNPNAMAVGPAILQSQSLRYSRLFEKEADRVGFANLVKAGYHPESMGEMFENMNEIRRLSGDLPPEFLLTHPLSSSRISDAFNAAENLPTEGTKKNSLEFSLIKARLEIYYENISQNSLRKFRERVNQDPTESNLYGLALAHQKNNNYEESLELINKLISSYPKNLVLNNTKVDFLFESGKYEDALVHVNKFLEISPRNYPLSISKSKILLSMERYFESEEIIRDQLLRKNNNPDLWLLLSEIQRSSKNIIGYHQSRAEYFLLLGQNERALNQLEFALKLTQNNFQVSERIMTKMVEIKKEINESRGL
;
A
#
# COMPACT_ATOMS: atom_id res chain seq x y z
N ASP A 1 -15.88 -10.14 12.64
CA ASP A 1 -16.56 -10.16 11.34
C ASP A 1 -16.71 -8.79 10.65
N SER A 2 -16.30 -7.69 11.30
CA SER A 2 -16.48 -6.32 10.79
C SER A 2 -15.22 -5.70 10.13
N ASN A 3 -14.09 -6.38 10.11
CA ASN A 3 -12.79 -5.76 9.81
C ASN A 3 -12.48 -5.50 8.31
N ALA A 4 -13.02 -6.27 7.35
CA ALA A 4 -12.78 -6.02 5.91
C ALA A 4 -13.67 -4.91 5.38
N SER A 5 -14.90 -4.89 5.82
CA SER A 5 -15.82 -3.80 5.52
C SER A 5 -15.33 -2.47 6.09
N ARG A 6 -14.55 -2.48 7.19
CA ARG A 6 -13.90 -1.29 7.78
C ARG A 6 -12.83 -0.67 6.86
N GLY A 7 -11.96 -1.47 6.23
CA GLY A 7 -10.99 -0.97 5.25
C GLY A 7 -11.64 -0.40 3.99
N LEU A 8 -12.78 -0.96 3.59
CA LEU A 8 -13.54 -0.47 2.44
C LEU A 8 -14.23 0.87 2.70
N GLY A 9 -14.60 1.18 3.94
CA GLY A 9 -15.12 2.49 4.32
C GLY A 9 -14.16 3.63 3.93
N ASP A 10 -12.86 3.48 4.18
CA ASP A 10 -11.85 4.47 3.76
C ASP A 10 -11.73 4.55 2.23
N VAL A 11 -11.76 3.42 1.51
CA VAL A 11 -11.73 3.41 0.04
C VAL A 11 -12.93 4.14 -0.56
N TYR A 12 -14.14 3.84 -0.10
CA TYR A 12 -15.35 4.51 -0.60
C TYR A 12 -15.39 6.00 -0.24
N LYS A 13 -14.86 6.37 0.92
CA LYS A 13 -14.71 7.77 1.31
C LYS A 13 -13.73 8.51 0.39
N ARG A 14 -12.56 7.95 0.10
CA ARG A 14 -11.59 8.53 -0.85
C ARG A 14 -12.19 8.65 -2.25
N GLN A 15 -12.92 7.64 -2.72
CA GLN A 15 -13.65 7.71 -3.98
C GLN A 15 -14.70 8.82 -3.96
N ALA A 16 -15.38 9.03 -2.84
CA ALA A 16 -16.35 10.11 -2.70
C ALA A 16 -15.70 11.50 -2.82
N HIS A 17 -14.53 11.73 -2.18
CA HIS A 17 -13.76 12.97 -2.34
C HIS A 17 -13.38 13.24 -3.80
N LEU A 18 -12.98 12.21 -4.54
CA LEU A 18 -12.64 12.31 -5.96
C LEU A 18 -13.89 12.59 -6.83
N SER A 19 -14.96 11.82 -6.64
CA SER A 19 -16.20 11.95 -7.40
C SER A 19 -16.88 13.30 -7.20
N GLN A 20 -16.83 13.86 -6.00
CA GLN A 20 -17.37 15.18 -5.65
C GLN A 20 -16.40 16.33 -6.01
N ARG A 21 -15.23 16.02 -6.56
CA ARG A 21 -14.20 17.00 -6.97
C ARG A 21 -13.85 18.00 -5.85
N HIS A 22 -13.78 17.52 -4.59
CA HIS A 22 -13.55 18.37 -3.42
C HIS A 22 -12.29 19.21 -3.54
N PHE A 23 -11.19 18.63 -4.07
CA PHE A 23 -9.94 19.36 -4.31
C PHE A 23 -10.13 20.51 -5.31
N ALA A 24 -10.74 20.26 -6.48
CA ALA A 24 -10.98 21.29 -7.48
C ALA A 24 -11.92 22.38 -6.97
N ARG A 25 -12.99 22.00 -6.25
CA ARG A 25 -13.92 22.95 -5.61
C ARG A 25 -13.23 23.81 -4.55
N ASN A 26 -12.27 23.23 -3.80
CA ASN A 26 -11.49 23.97 -2.81
C ASN A 26 -10.54 24.98 -3.47
N VAL A 27 -9.86 24.59 -4.56
CA VAL A 27 -8.96 25.46 -5.35
C VAL A 27 -9.76 26.62 -5.96
N LEU A 28 -10.87 26.36 -6.63
CA LEU A 28 -11.72 27.41 -7.21
C LEU A 28 -12.19 28.40 -6.14
N LYS A 29 -12.63 27.89 -5.00
CA LYS A 29 -13.13 28.74 -3.91
C LYS A 29 -12.02 29.56 -3.25
N SER A 30 -10.79 29.04 -3.16
CA SER A 30 -9.64 29.83 -2.66
C SER A 30 -9.31 30.99 -3.60
N GLN A 31 -9.53 30.86 -4.91
CA GLN A 31 -9.38 31.93 -5.86
C GLN A 31 -10.47 33.01 -5.70
N ASP A 32 -11.73 32.61 -5.54
CA ASP A 32 -12.84 33.53 -5.34
C ASP A 32 -12.80 34.23 -3.97
N SER A 33 -12.18 33.60 -2.96
CA SER A 33 -12.12 34.15 -1.60
C SER A 33 -11.01 35.17 -1.38
N ASN A 34 -10.09 35.38 -2.33
CA ASN A 34 -8.95 36.27 -2.13
C ASN A 34 -9.37 37.72 -1.86
N LEU A 35 -10.38 38.22 -2.59
CA LEU A 35 -10.90 39.58 -2.38
C LEU A 35 -11.64 39.69 -1.02
N ALA A 36 -12.48 38.74 -0.70
CA ALA A 36 -13.20 38.69 0.58
C ALA A 36 -12.23 38.54 1.77
N SER A 37 -11.18 37.71 1.61
CA SER A 37 -10.13 37.54 2.62
C SER A 37 -9.34 38.83 2.83
N ALA A 38 -9.01 39.55 1.76
CA ALA A 38 -8.36 40.86 1.85
C ALA A 38 -9.24 41.89 2.58
N LEU A 39 -10.54 41.92 2.29
CA LEU A 39 -11.48 42.80 2.98
C LEU A 39 -11.61 42.49 4.48
N VAL A 40 -11.65 41.20 4.85
CA VAL A 40 -11.67 40.76 6.27
C VAL A 40 -10.37 41.15 6.99
N MET A 41 -9.23 41.00 6.33
CA MET A 41 -7.94 41.43 6.90
C MET A 41 -7.87 42.96 7.08
N VAL A 42 -8.26 43.73 6.07
CA VAL A 42 -8.24 45.20 6.13
C VAL A 42 -9.22 45.69 7.19
N SER A 43 -10.41 45.10 7.29
CA SER A 43 -11.39 45.50 8.33
C SER A 43 -10.90 45.17 9.73
N SER A 44 -10.22 44.07 9.98
CA SER A 44 -9.65 43.73 11.29
C SER A 44 -8.58 44.72 11.72
N ILE A 45 -7.73 45.17 10.78
CA ILE A 45 -6.73 46.23 11.01
C ILE A 45 -7.41 47.54 11.34
N ALA A 46 -8.44 47.93 10.58
CA ALA A 46 -9.18 49.16 10.82
C ALA A 46 -9.87 49.17 12.22
N ILE A 47 -10.50 48.04 12.62
CA ILE A 47 -11.10 47.88 13.96
C ILE A 47 -10.01 47.95 15.05
N ALA A 48 -8.85 47.37 14.87
CA ALA A 48 -7.75 47.44 15.83
C ALA A 48 -7.26 48.89 16.04
N LEU A 49 -7.16 49.66 14.97
CA LEU A 49 -6.77 51.08 15.03
C LEU A 49 -7.81 51.94 15.69
N ILE A 50 -9.12 51.76 15.37
CA ILE A 50 -10.23 52.54 15.95
C ILE A 50 -10.44 52.21 17.43
N SER A 51 -10.33 50.95 17.80
CA SER A 51 -10.53 50.47 19.18
C SER A 51 -9.31 50.62 20.07
N ASN A 52 -8.18 51.02 19.52
CA ASN A 52 -6.88 51.04 20.18
C ASN A 52 -6.53 49.71 20.88
N ASN A 53 -6.98 48.59 20.29
CA ASN A 53 -6.80 47.26 20.84
C ASN A 53 -6.06 46.35 19.81
N PRO A 54 -4.78 46.08 20.01
CA PRO A 54 -3.98 45.27 19.08
C PRO A 54 -4.48 43.82 18.94
N ASN A 55 -5.21 43.29 19.91
CA ASN A 55 -5.81 41.95 19.84
C ASN A 55 -6.90 41.84 18.77
N ALA A 56 -7.50 42.95 18.35
CA ALA A 56 -8.48 42.99 17.28
C ALA A 56 -7.89 42.62 15.91
N MET A 57 -6.56 42.75 15.72
CA MET A 57 -5.88 42.29 14.51
C MET A 57 -5.94 40.77 14.33
N ALA A 58 -6.00 39.98 15.41
CA ALA A 58 -6.11 38.55 15.36
C ALA A 58 -7.50 38.03 14.93
N VAL A 59 -8.53 38.88 14.93
CA VAL A 59 -9.91 38.50 14.60
C VAL A 59 -10.06 38.12 13.12
N GLY A 60 -9.41 38.84 12.21
CA GLY A 60 -9.47 38.55 10.78
C GLY A 60 -8.90 37.18 10.41
N PRO A 61 -7.65 36.88 10.78
CA PRO A 61 -7.08 35.54 10.58
C PRO A 61 -7.91 34.44 11.24
N ALA A 62 -8.41 34.63 12.44
CA ALA A 62 -9.26 33.66 13.14
C ALA A 62 -10.60 33.38 12.41
N ILE A 63 -11.22 34.38 11.83
CA ILE A 63 -12.45 34.24 11.00
C ILE A 63 -12.11 33.43 9.74
N LEU A 64 -11.04 33.76 9.04
CA LEU A 64 -10.61 33.05 7.81
C LEU A 64 -10.26 31.59 8.10
N GLN A 65 -9.54 31.33 9.18
CA GLN A 65 -9.21 29.98 9.62
C GLN A 65 -10.49 29.20 9.99
N SER A 66 -11.42 29.80 10.71
CA SER A 66 -12.68 29.15 11.09
C SER A 66 -13.56 28.82 9.88
N GLN A 67 -13.57 29.69 8.86
CA GLN A 67 -14.26 29.43 7.59
C GLN A 67 -13.60 28.28 6.83
N SER A 68 -12.29 28.25 6.71
CA SER A 68 -11.55 27.15 6.07
C SER A 68 -11.84 25.80 6.74
N LEU A 69 -11.82 25.76 8.07
CA LEU A 69 -12.15 24.55 8.85
C LEU A 69 -13.61 24.14 8.68
N ARG A 70 -14.53 25.10 8.58
CA ARG A 70 -15.96 24.81 8.33
C ARG A 70 -16.18 24.16 6.96
N TYR A 71 -15.50 24.64 5.91
CA TYR A 71 -15.59 24.04 4.58
C TYR A 71 -14.98 22.63 4.54
N SER A 72 -13.82 22.44 5.17
CA SER A 72 -13.22 21.12 5.30
C SER A 72 -14.22 20.14 5.96
N ARG A 73 -14.88 20.53 7.03
CA ARG A 73 -15.90 19.70 7.72
C ARG A 73 -17.12 19.39 6.85
N LEU A 74 -17.56 20.33 6.01
CA LEU A 74 -18.67 20.10 5.09
C LEU A 74 -18.30 19.09 4.00
N PHE A 75 -17.08 19.19 3.43
CA PHE A 75 -16.60 18.24 2.45
C PHE A 75 -16.41 16.85 3.05
N GLU A 76 -15.95 16.77 4.30
CA GLU A 76 -15.87 15.49 5.00
C GLU A 76 -17.26 14.86 5.19
N LYS A 77 -18.26 15.61 5.63
CA LYS A 77 -19.64 15.11 5.77
C LYS A 77 -20.26 14.70 4.43
N GLU A 78 -19.99 15.44 3.35
CA GLU A 78 -20.45 15.08 2.01
C GLU A 78 -19.76 13.77 1.54
N ALA A 79 -18.46 13.64 1.76
CA ALA A 79 -17.71 12.44 1.43
C ALA A 79 -18.18 11.23 2.25
N ASP A 80 -18.46 11.41 3.53
CA ASP A 80 -18.99 10.35 4.39
C ASP A 80 -20.35 9.87 3.90
N ARG A 81 -21.27 10.78 3.58
CA ARG A 81 -22.61 10.44 3.08
C ARG A 81 -22.56 9.69 1.75
N VAL A 82 -21.75 10.17 0.80
CA VAL A 82 -21.59 9.51 -0.51
C VAL A 82 -20.85 8.20 -0.37
N GLY A 83 -19.80 8.17 0.45
CA GLY A 83 -19.04 6.95 0.74
C GLY A 83 -19.90 5.88 1.40
N PHE A 84 -20.72 6.25 2.37
CA PHE A 84 -21.67 5.35 3.03
C PHE A 84 -22.69 4.78 2.03
N ALA A 85 -23.30 5.63 1.20
CA ALA A 85 -24.25 5.17 0.19
C ALA A 85 -23.61 4.19 -0.82
N ASN A 86 -22.37 4.44 -1.24
CA ASN A 86 -21.62 3.56 -2.12
C ASN A 86 -21.28 2.21 -1.45
N LEU A 87 -20.90 2.23 -0.16
CA LEU A 87 -20.60 1.04 0.63
C LEU A 87 -21.85 0.14 0.73
N VAL A 88 -22.99 0.70 1.09
CA VAL A 88 -24.27 -0.03 1.19
C VAL A 88 -24.72 -0.54 -0.17
N LYS A 89 -24.64 0.28 -1.23
CA LYS A 89 -24.97 -0.13 -2.60
C LYS A 89 -24.07 -1.26 -3.10
N ALA A 90 -22.84 -1.31 -2.66
CA ALA A 90 -21.91 -2.39 -2.97
C ALA A 90 -22.19 -3.68 -2.17
N GLY A 91 -23.18 -3.66 -1.26
CA GLY A 91 -23.63 -4.80 -0.47
C GLY A 91 -22.79 -5.08 0.78
N TYR A 92 -22.05 -4.09 1.29
CA TYR A 92 -21.30 -4.24 2.55
C TYR A 92 -22.16 -3.86 3.76
N HIS A 93 -21.73 -4.35 4.95
CA HIS A 93 -22.44 -4.11 6.19
C HIS A 93 -22.55 -2.62 6.50
N PRO A 94 -23.75 -2.06 6.77
CA PRO A 94 -23.93 -0.62 6.95
C PRO A 94 -23.10 -0.03 8.09
N GLU A 95 -22.98 -0.71 9.23
CA GLU A 95 -22.22 -0.20 10.40
C GLU A 95 -20.70 -0.12 10.17
N SER A 96 -20.18 -0.73 9.09
CA SER A 96 -18.72 -0.82 8.85
C SER A 96 -18.04 0.53 8.75
N MET A 97 -18.74 1.57 8.31
CA MET A 97 -18.18 2.94 8.28
C MET A 97 -18.07 3.52 9.69
N GLY A 98 -19.08 3.33 10.53
CA GLY A 98 -19.04 3.74 11.94
C GLY A 98 -17.90 3.06 12.70
N GLU A 99 -17.78 1.73 12.55
CA GLU A 99 -16.70 0.95 13.15
C GLU A 99 -15.31 1.38 12.67
N MET A 100 -15.16 1.72 11.38
CA MET A 100 -13.92 2.30 10.85
C MET A 100 -13.56 3.60 11.57
N PHE A 101 -14.54 4.49 11.76
CA PHE A 101 -14.33 5.74 12.46
C PHE A 101 -13.99 5.53 13.94
N GLU A 102 -14.60 4.58 14.62
CA GLU A 102 -14.23 4.22 16.01
C GLU A 102 -12.78 3.75 16.09
N ASN A 103 -12.35 2.85 15.18
CA ASN A 103 -10.95 2.40 15.13
C ASN A 103 -9.98 3.55 14.88
N MET A 104 -10.30 4.46 13.96
CA MET A 104 -9.48 5.66 13.72
C MET A 104 -9.40 6.55 14.95
N ASN A 105 -10.50 6.68 15.69
CA ASN A 105 -10.55 7.45 16.94
C ASN A 105 -9.71 6.80 18.03
N GLU A 106 -9.74 5.48 18.12
CA GLU A 106 -8.88 4.72 19.04
C GLU A 106 -7.40 4.91 18.72
N ILE A 107 -7.02 4.75 17.45
CA ILE A 107 -5.64 5.02 16.99
C ILE A 107 -5.21 6.44 17.37
N ARG A 108 -6.08 7.45 17.17
CA ARG A 108 -5.80 8.83 17.56
C ARG A 108 -5.56 8.96 19.07
N ARG A 109 -6.35 8.30 19.90
CA ARG A 109 -6.21 8.33 21.36
C ARG A 109 -4.92 7.66 21.84
N LEU A 110 -4.51 6.59 21.16
CA LEU A 110 -3.28 5.84 21.50
C LEU A 110 -2.01 6.51 20.94
N SER A 111 -2.12 7.38 19.93
CA SER A 111 -0.97 8.05 19.30
C SER A 111 -0.46 9.28 20.07
N GLY A 112 -1.10 9.67 21.17
CA GLY A 112 -0.71 10.86 21.94
C GLY A 112 -0.79 12.16 21.15
N ASP A 113 0.23 13.01 21.27
CA ASP A 113 0.26 14.36 20.68
C ASP A 113 0.51 14.38 19.17
N LEU A 114 0.93 13.27 18.57
CA LEU A 114 1.26 13.14 17.14
C LEU A 114 0.41 12.07 16.47
N PRO A 115 -0.87 12.37 16.18
CA PRO A 115 -1.71 11.43 15.43
C PRO A 115 -1.18 11.24 14.01
N PRO A 116 -1.47 10.10 13.36
CA PRO A 116 -1.11 9.85 11.96
C PRO A 116 -1.55 11.00 11.04
N GLU A 117 -0.73 11.34 10.04
CA GLU A 117 -0.93 12.49 9.15
C GLU A 117 -2.33 12.53 8.50
N PHE A 118 -2.88 11.37 8.14
CA PHE A 118 -4.23 11.29 7.55
C PHE A 118 -5.34 11.76 8.51
N LEU A 119 -5.15 11.65 9.83
CA LEU A 119 -6.09 12.17 10.83
C LEU A 119 -5.98 13.69 11.02
N LEU A 120 -4.83 14.28 10.65
CA LEU A 120 -4.64 15.73 10.64
C LEU A 120 -5.38 16.37 9.45
N THR A 121 -5.29 15.73 8.27
CA THR A 121 -5.94 16.21 7.04
C THR A 121 -7.43 15.89 6.97
N HIS A 122 -7.87 14.81 7.64
CA HIS A 122 -9.25 14.33 7.69
C HIS A 122 -9.74 14.23 9.15
N PRO A 123 -9.99 15.35 9.83
CA PRO A 123 -10.29 15.33 11.26
C PRO A 123 -11.58 14.56 11.56
N LEU A 124 -11.44 13.61 12.48
CA LEU A 124 -12.56 12.80 12.93
C LEU A 124 -13.21 13.45 14.14
N SER A 125 -14.50 13.81 14.03
CA SER A 125 -15.30 14.28 15.13
C SER A 125 -16.25 13.19 15.63
N SER A 126 -16.63 13.27 16.91
CA SER A 126 -17.63 12.38 17.49
C SER A 126 -18.97 12.44 16.73
N SER A 127 -19.34 13.62 16.19
CA SER A 127 -20.55 13.73 15.36
C SER A 127 -20.50 12.89 14.08
N ARG A 128 -19.32 12.72 13.45
CA ARG A 128 -19.18 11.90 12.23
C ARG A 128 -19.37 10.42 12.55
N ILE A 129 -18.85 9.97 13.70
CA ILE A 129 -19.06 8.60 14.19
C ILE A 129 -20.54 8.33 14.41
N SER A 130 -21.21 9.22 15.16
CA SER A 130 -22.65 9.10 15.43
C SER A 130 -23.49 9.20 14.15
N ASP A 131 -23.16 10.13 13.25
CA ASP A 131 -23.85 10.28 11.95
C ASP A 131 -23.76 8.99 11.11
N ALA A 132 -22.61 8.28 11.14
CA ALA A 132 -22.41 7.02 10.42
C ALA A 132 -23.25 5.86 11.00
N PHE A 133 -23.30 5.71 12.32
CA PHE A 133 -24.12 4.69 12.97
C PHE A 133 -25.62 4.98 12.82
N ASN A 134 -26.05 6.24 13.00
CA ASN A 134 -27.44 6.62 12.78
C ASN A 134 -27.91 6.36 11.34
N ALA A 135 -27.01 6.59 10.35
CA ALA A 135 -27.33 6.26 8.96
C ALA A 135 -27.48 4.75 8.71
N ALA A 136 -26.84 3.92 9.53
CA ALA A 136 -26.90 2.46 9.43
C ALA A 136 -28.10 1.82 10.16
N GLU A 137 -28.64 2.48 11.18
CA GLU A 137 -29.58 1.94 12.20
C GLU A 137 -30.80 1.21 11.60
N ASN A 138 -31.35 1.73 10.49
CA ASN A 138 -32.56 1.18 9.89
C ASN A 138 -32.32 0.41 8.58
N LEU A 139 -31.06 0.07 8.29
CA LEU A 139 -30.73 -0.66 7.07
C LEU A 139 -30.63 -2.18 7.32
N PRO A 140 -31.04 -3.01 6.34
CA PRO A 140 -30.94 -4.46 6.49
C PRO A 140 -29.48 -4.89 6.54
N THR A 141 -29.16 -5.78 7.47
CA THR A 141 -27.83 -6.38 7.65
C THR A 141 -27.74 -7.80 7.09
N GLU A 142 -28.89 -8.44 6.87
CA GLU A 142 -28.95 -9.77 6.29
C GLU A 142 -28.46 -9.78 4.83
N GLY A 143 -27.67 -10.79 4.47
CA GLY A 143 -27.14 -10.92 3.11
C GLY A 143 -25.99 -9.99 2.75
N THR A 144 -25.52 -9.17 3.72
CA THR A 144 -24.36 -8.29 3.49
C THR A 144 -23.07 -9.09 3.29
N LYS A 145 -22.15 -8.56 2.48
CA LYS A 145 -20.87 -9.21 2.21
C LYS A 145 -20.06 -9.32 3.50
N LYS A 146 -19.70 -10.55 3.84
CA LYS A 146 -18.73 -10.85 4.91
C LYS A 146 -17.31 -10.60 4.41
N ASN A 147 -16.38 -10.56 5.36
CA ASN A 147 -14.95 -10.56 5.05
C ASN A 147 -14.60 -11.79 4.21
N SER A 148 -13.87 -11.59 3.12
CA SER A 148 -13.32 -12.74 2.41
C SER A 148 -12.22 -13.39 3.25
N LEU A 149 -12.03 -14.70 3.05
CA LEU A 149 -10.93 -15.42 3.66
C LEU A 149 -9.59 -14.75 3.33
N GLU A 150 -9.39 -14.36 2.07
CA GLU A 150 -8.17 -13.71 1.59
C GLU A 150 -7.86 -12.43 2.37
N PHE A 151 -8.87 -11.60 2.62
CA PHE A 151 -8.67 -10.38 3.41
C PHE A 151 -8.20 -10.71 4.83
N SER A 152 -8.83 -11.68 5.47
CA SER A 152 -8.48 -12.10 6.84
C SER A 152 -7.07 -12.67 6.91
N LEU A 153 -6.67 -13.46 5.90
CA LEU A 153 -5.32 -13.99 5.77
C LEU A 153 -4.28 -12.87 5.56
N ILE A 154 -4.56 -11.94 4.64
CA ILE A 154 -3.64 -10.81 4.37
C ILE A 154 -3.49 -9.91 5.61
N LYS A 155 -4.58 -9.67 6.35
CA LYS A 155 -4.52 -8.91 7.60
C LYS A 155 -3.59 -9.59 8.63
N ALA A 156 -3.72 -10.89 8.83
CA ALA A 156 -2.83 -11.65 9.71
C ALA A 156 -1.37 -11.59 9.24
N ARG A 157 -1.12 -11.68 7.92
CA ARG A 157 0.22 -11.54 7.33
C ARG A 157 0.82 -10.16 7.60
N LEU A 158 0.07 -9.07 7.44
CA LEU A 158 0.55 -7.72 7.72
C LEU A 158 0.86 -7.54 9.21
N GLU A 159 0.06 -8.10 10.10
CA GLU A 159 0.31 -8.05 11.53
C GLU A 159 1.63 -8.74 11.91
N ILE A 160 1.93 -9.91 11.33
CA ILE A 160 3.21 -10.60 11.49
C ILE A 160 4.37 -9.81 10.86
N TYR A 161 4.16 -9.19 9.71
CA TYR A 161 5.19 -8.43 9.00
C TYR A 161 5.67 -7.22 9.82
N TYR A 162 4.75 -6.48 10.43
CA TYR A 162 5.07 -5.28 11.21
C TYR A 162 5.46 -5.56 12.67
N GLU A 163 5.31 -6.78 13.17
CA GLU A 163 5.80 -7.14 14.50
C GLU A 163 7.32 -7.37 14.46
N ASN A 164 8.08 -6.55 15.17
CA ASN A 164 9.54 -6.62 15.15
C ASN A 164 10.10 -7.81 15.96
N ILE A 165 9.38 -8.27 16.99
CA ILE A 165 9.84 -9.34 17.89
C ILE A 165 9.09 -10.63 17.53
N SER A 166 9.80 -11.56 16.89
CA SER A 166 9.20 -12.81 16.39
C SER A 166 8.52 -13.65 17.49
N GLN A 167 9.08 -13.69 18.70
CA GLN A 167 8.49 -14.40 19.84
C GLN A 167 7.16 -13.81 20.29
N ASN A 168 6.96 -12.49 20.18
CA ASN A 168 5.69 -11.86 20.52
C ASN A 168 4.58 -12.32 19.56
N SER A 169 4.88 -12.40 18.27
CA SER A 169 3.95 -12.93 17.27
C SER A 169 3.50 -14.34 17.61
N LEU A 170 4.46 -15.21 17.96
CA LEU A 170 4.18 -16.62 18.26
C LEU A 170 3.28 -16.74 19.50
N ARG A 171 3.60 -16.02 20.59
CA ARG A 171 2.78 -16.01 21.80
C ARG A 171 1.36 -15.51 21.51
N LYS A 172 1.25 -14.36 20.86
CA LYS A 172 -0.02 -13.69 20.54
C LYS A 172 -0.94 -14.57 19.70
N PHE A 173 -0.44 -15.16 18.63
CA PHE A 173 -1.26 -16.00 17.77
C PHE A 173 -1.57 -17.36 18.39
N ARG A 174 -0.70 -17.90 19.25
CA ARG A 174 -1.00 -19.09 20.02
C ARG A 174 -2.15 -18.85 21.02
N GLU A 175 -2.14 -17.72 21.74
CA GLU A 175 -3.23 -17.32 22.62
C GLU A 175 -4.55 -17.15 21.85
N ARG A 176 -4.52 -16.50 20.68
CA ARG A 176 -5.71 -16.33 19.84
C ARG A 176 -6.28 -17.66 19.33
N VAL A 177 -5.43 -18.56 18.87
CA VAL A 177 -5.87 -19.89 18.43
C VAL A 177 -6.49 -20.69 19.56
N ASN A 178 -5.96 -20.57 20.80
CA ASN A 178 -6.53 -21.23 21.97
C ASN A 178 -7.92 -20.67 22.36
N GLN A 179 -8.16 -19.38 22.10
CA GLN A 179 -9.46 -18.72 22.37
C GLN A 179 -10.45 -18.94 21.23
N ASP A 180 -9.99 -18.78 20.00
CA ASP A 180 -10.82 -18.84 18.79
C ASP A 180 -9.97 -19.33 17.60
N PRO A 181 -10.04 -20.62 17.23
CA PRO A 181 -9.22 -21.21 16.17
C PRO A 181 -9.74 -20.91 14.76
N THR A 182 -9.98 -19.64 14.44
CA THR A 182 -10.34 -19.19 13.08
C THR A 182 -9.21 -19.43 12.08
N GLU A 183 -9.56 -19.51 10.79
CA GLU A 183 -8.58 -19.63 9.70
C GLU A 183 -7.51 -18.54 9.73
N SER A 184 -7.91 -17.30 10.05
CA SER A 184 -7.01 -16.16 10.17
C SER A 184 -6.02 -16.34 11.33
N ASN A 185 -6.49 -16.83 12.48
CA ASN A 185 -5.63 -17.07 13.66
C ASN A 185 -4.69 -18.25 13.40
N LEU A 186 -5.16 -19.34 12.80
CA LEU A 186 -4.35 -20.49 12.40
C LEU A 186 -3.28 -20.10 11.38
N TYR A 187 -3.64 -19.29 10.39
CA TYR A 187 -2.71 -18.76 9.40
C TYR A 187 -1.66 -17.85 10.02
N GLY A 188 -2.08 -16.94 10.89
CA GLY A 188 -1.15 -16.07 11.63
C GLY A 188 -0.19 -16.88 12.51
N LEU A 189 -0.67 -17.96 13.14
CA LEU A 189 0.18 -18.88 13.91
C LEU A 189 1.18 -19.61 13.01
N ALA A 190 0.76 -20.06 11.82
CA ALA A 190 1.66 -20.68 10.84
C ALA A 190 2.80 -19.72 10.41
N LEU A 191 2.45 -18.46 10.10
CA LEU A 191 3.42 -17.42 9.78
C LEU A 191 4.35 -17.09 10.96
N ALA A 192 3.81 -17.07 12.19
CA ALA A 192 4.60 -16.83 13.40
C ALA A 192 5.59 -17.97 13.67
N HIS A 193 5.20 -19.23 13.44
CA HIS A 193 6.11 -20.37 13.49
C HIS A 193 7.23 -20.24 12.47
N GLN A 194 6.89 -19.92 11.20
CA GLN A 194 7.89 -19.73 10.14
C GLN A 194 8.88 -18.60 10.50
N LYS A 195 8.39 -17.45 10.99
CA LYS A 195 9.24 -16.33 11.42
C LYS A 195 10.19 -16.68 12.59
N ASN A 196 9.88 -17.73 13.34
CA ASN A 196 10.71 -18.30 14.41
C ASN A 196 11.52 -19.54 13.97
N ASN A 197 11.60 -19.82 12.65
CA ASN A 197 12.28 -20.98 12.04
C ASN A 197 11.71 -22.36 12.49
N ASN A 198 10.49 -22.39 13.00
CA ASN A 198 9.77 -23.62 13.34
C ASN A 198 9.05 -24.11 12.06
N TYR A 199 9.82 -24.63 11.11
CA TYR A 199 9.33 -24.94 9.76
C TYR A 199 8.35 -26.12 9.72
N GLU A 200 8.51 -27.12 10.57
CA GLU A 200 7.63 -28.29 10.60
C GLU A 200 6.22 -27.90 11.05
N GLU A 201 6.09 -27.18 12.16
CA GLU A 201 4.82 -26.69 12.68
C GLU A 201 4.14 -25.70 11.72
N SER A 202 4.93 -24.86 11.05
CA SER A 202 4.41 -23.94 10.04
C SER A 202 3.80 -24.67 8.85
N LEU A 203 4.48 -25.74 8.37
CA LEU A 203 4.01 -26.59 7.27
C LEU A 203 2.79 -27.44 7.66
N GLU A 204 2.72 -27.93 8.88
CA GLU A 204 1.56 -28.66 9.39
C GLU A 204 0.30 -27.77 9.38
N LEU A 205 0.38 -26.57 9.95
CA LEU A 205 -0.72 -25.63 10.03
C LEU A 205 -1.18 -25.17 8.64
N ILE A 206 -0.25 -24.83 7.73
CA ILE A 206 -0.61 -24.42 6.38
C ILE A 206 -1.24 -25.54 5.58
N ASN A 207 -0.78 -26.79 5.73
CA ASN A 207 -1.37 -27.96 5.09
C ASN A 207 -2.79 -28.21 5.59
N LYS A 208 -3.05 -28.05 6.88
CA LYS A 208 -4.40 -28.12 7.46
C LYS A 208 -5.33 -27.12 6.83
N LEU A 209 -4.90 -25.85 6.67
CA LEU A 209 -5.69 -24.81 6.01
C LEU A 209 -5.93 -25.11 4.52
N ILE A 210 -4.91 -25.59 3.80
CA ILE A 210 -5.02 -25.98 2.39
C ILE A 210 -6.00 -27.15 2.23
N SER A 211 -6.07 -28.08 3.17
CA SER A 211 -7.05 -29.20 3.11
C SER A 211 -8.49 -28.69 3.09
N SER A 212 -8.79 -27.60 3.81
CA SER A 212 -10.10 -26.95 3.81
C SER A 212 -10.32 -26.03 2.58
N TYR A 213 -9.25 -25.43 2.07
CA TYR A 213 -9.30 -24.45 0.98
C TYR A 213 -8.26 -24.75 -0.12
N PRO A 214 -8.38 -25.88 -0.83
CA PRO A 214 -7.30 -26.42 -1.70
C PRO A 214 -6.96 -25.53 -2.90
N LYS A 215 -7.89 -24.67 -3.34
CA LYS A 215 -7.68 -23.76 -4.48
C LYS A 215 -7.30 -22.33 -4.06
N ASN A 216 -7.19 -22.05 -2.75
CA ASN A 216 -6.86 -20.72 -2.28
C ASN A 216 -5.40 -20.37 -2.60
N LEU A 217 -5.19 -19.36 -3.46
CA LEU A 217 -3.86 -18.97 -3.93
C LEU A 217 -2.98 -18.37 -2.84
N VAL A 218 -3.56 -17.67 -1.84
CA VAL A 218 -2.80 -17.08 -0.74
C VAL A 218 -2.17 -18.18 0.12
N LEU A 219 -2.95 -19.21 0.48
CA LEU A 219 -2.46 -20.33 1.27
C LEU A 219 -1.41 -21.13 0.52
N ASN A 220 -1.65 -21.42 -0.75
CA ASN A 220 -0.74 -22.20 -1.56
C ASN A 220 0.56 -21.47 -1.86
N ASN A 221 0.53 -20.16 -2.12
CA ASN A 221 1.76 -19.37 -2.23
C ASN A 221 2.52 -19.31 -0.90
N THR A 222 1.80 -19.21 0.23
CA THR A 222 2.44 -19.26 1.56
C THR A 222 3.14 -20.60 1.80
N LYS A 223 2.54 -21.71 1.37
CA LYS A 223 3.22 -23.02 1.44
C LYS A 223 4.51 -23.04 0.59
N VAL A 224 4.48 -22.44 -0.60
CA VAL A 224 5.68 -22.28 -1.42
C VAL A 224 6.75 -21.50 -0.66
N ASP A 225 6.38 -20.36 -0.04
CA ASP A 225 7.31 -19.56 0.75
C ASP A 225 7.91 -20.38 1.93
N PHE A 226 7.09 -21.17 2.64
CA PHE A 226 7.56 -22.01 3.76
C PHE A 226 8.50 -23.13 3.31
N LEU A 227 8.19 -23.79 2.19
CA LEU A 227 9.08 -24.79 1.59
C LEU A 227 10.40 -24.17 1.15
N PHE A 228 10.35 -22.99 0.54
CA PHE A 228 11.54 -22.25 0.12
C PHE A 228 12.43 -21.88 1.31
N GLU A 229 11.87 -21.26 2.35
CA GLU A 229 12.60 -20.83 3.55
C GLU A 229 13.18 -22.03 4.34
N SER A 230 12.53 -23.20 4.28
CA SER A 230 13.04 -24.43 4.87
C SER A 230 14.08 -25.15 4.02
N GLY A 231 14.48 -24.58 2.87
CA GLY A 231 15.47 -25.18 1.93
C GLY A 231 14.93 -26.33 1.08
N LYS A 232 13.63 -26.62 1.11
CA LYS A 232 12.98 -27.68 0.31
C LYS A 232 12.63 -27.15 -1.09
N TYR A 233 13.66 -26.78 -1.88
CA TYR A 233 13.50 -26.08 -3.15
C TYR A 233 12.77 -26.89 -4.20
N GLU A 234 13.04 -28.19 -4.32
CA GLU A 234 12.38 -29.09 -5.26
C GLU A 234 10.88 -29.20 -4.97
N ASP A 235 10.50 -29.38 -3.69
CA ASP A 235 9.10 -29.47 -3.28
C ASP A 235 8.39 -28.13 -3.52
N ALA A 236 9.06 -27.01 -3.25
CA ALA A 236 8.55 -25.69 -3.54
C ALA A 236 8.31 -25.48 -5.04
N LEU A 237 9.25 -25.94 -5.90
CA LEU A 237 9.15 -25.83 -7.34
C LEU A 237 8.00 -26.68 -7.91
N VAL A 238 7.84 -27.90 -7.44
CA VAL A 238 6.71 -28.76 -7.80
C VAL A 238 5.40 -28.11 -7.42
N HIS A 239 5.30 -27.61 -6.20
CA HIS A 239 4.07 -27.00 -5.70
C HIS A 239 3.69 -25.71 -6.45
N VAL A 240 4.64 -24.81 -6.71
CA VAL A 240 4.38 -23.55 -7.42
C VAL A 240 3.99 -23.81 -8.89
N ASN A 241 4.61 -24.79 -9.56
CA ASN A 241 4.27 -25.16 -10.93
C ASN A 241 2.80 -25.61 -11.05
N LYS A 242 2.33 -26.47 -10.16
CA LYS A 242 0.92 -26.91 -10.11
C LYS A 242 -0.05 -25.72 -10.10
N PHE A 243 0.24 -24.67 -9.38
CA PHE A 243 -0.65 -23.51 -9.29
C PHE A 243 -0.46 -22.53 -10.45
N LEU A 244 0.72 -22.48 -11.05
CA LEU A 244 0.93 -21.74 -12.30
C LEU A 244 0.26 -22.38 -13.52
N GLU A 245 0.01 -23.69 -13.51
CA GLU A 245 -0.86 -24.33 -14.53
C GLU A 245 -2.31 -23.82 -14.43
N ILE A 246 -2.81 -23.61 -13.20
CA ILE A 246 -4.17 -23.12 -12.96
C ILE A 246 -4.29 -21.61 -13.20
N SER A 247 -3.26 -20.86 -12.80
CA SER A 247 -3.21 -19.40 -12.93
C SER A 247 -1.88 -18.98 -13.56
N PRO A 248 -1.74 -19.13 -14.89
CA PRO A 248 -0.53 -18.78 -15.60
C PRO A 248 -0.17 -17.31 -15.41
N ARG A 249 1.12 -17.03 -15.22
CA ARG A 249 1.63 -15.67 -15.00
C ARG A 249 1.08 -14.96 -13.75
N ASN A 250 0.51 -15.69 -12.79
CA ASN A 250 0.15 -15.14 -11.49
C ASN A 250 1.38 -14.50 -10.86
N TYR A 251 1.30 -13.20 -10.54
CA TYR A 251 2.45 -12.41 -10.13
C TYR A 251 3.16 -12.96 -8.89
N PRO A 252 2.50 -13.18 -7.72
CA PRO A 252 3.13 -13.76 -6.55
C PRO A 252 3.80 -15.12 -6.82
N LEU A 253 3.08 -16.03 -7.47
CA LEU A 253 3.61 -17.37 -7.78
C LEU A 253 4.81 -17.32 -8.74
N SER A 254 4.79 -16.42 -9.72
CA SER A 254 5.91 -16.23 -10.64
C SER A 254 7.16 -15.70 -9.92
N ILE A 255 6.99 -14.77 -8.98
CA ILE A 255 8.10 -14.26 -8.16
C ILE A 255 8.66 -15.37 -7.27
N SER A 256 7.79 -16.13 -6.58
CA SER A 256 8.24 -17.25 -5.75
C SER A 256 8.99 -18.30 -6.60
N LYS A 257 8.46 -18.66 -7.79
CA LYS A 257 9.16 -19.58 -8.72
C LYS A 257 10.53 -19.05 -9.16
N SER A 258 10.61 -17.78 -9.53
CA SER A 258 11.89 -17.18 -9.93
C SER A 258 12.93 -17.21 -8.79
N LYS A 259 12.52 -16.89 -7.56
CA LYS A 259 13.41 -16.96 -6.38
C LYS A 259 13.88 -18.39 -6.09
N ILE A 260 12.99 -19.39 -6.22
CA ILE A 260 13.34 -20.80 -6.07
C ILE A 260 14.39 -21.18 -7.11
N LEU A 261 14.14 -20.87 -8.39
CA LEU A 261 15.08 -21.18 -9.49
C LEU A 261 16.42 -20.47 -9.31
N LEU A 262 16.42 -19.23 -8.82
CA LEU A 262 17.65 -18.51 -8.48
C LEU A 262 18.45 -19.25 -7.41
N SER A 263 17.80 -19.73 -6.33
CA SER A 263 18.45 -20.50 -5.27
C SER A 263 18.92 -21.89 -5.71
N MET A 264 18.31 -22.44 -6.77
CA MET A 264 18.72 -23.69 -7.43
C MET A 264 19.78 -23.45 -8.53
N GLU A 265 20.32 -22.23 -8.66
CA GLU A 265 21.28 -21.80 -9.69
C GLU A 265 20.76 -21.95 -11.14
N ARG A 266 19.45 -22.07 -11.33
CA ARG A 266 18.78 -22.13 -12.64
C ARG A 266 18.50 -20.72 -13.17
N TYR A 267 19.58 -19.95 -13.36
CA TYR A 267 19.51 -18.51 -13.62
C TYR A 267 18.76 -18.15 -14.89
N PHE A 268 18.95 -18.89 -15.98
CA PHE A 268 18.28 -18.60 -17.24
C PHE A 268 16.75 -18.67 -17.11
N GLU A 269 16.24 -19.74 -16.50
CA GLU A 269 14.82 -19.93 -16.31
C GLU A 269 14.22 -18.87 -15.34
N SER A 270 14.99 -18.53 -14.30
CA SER A 270 14.61 -17.47 -13.37
C SER A 270 14.50 -16.11 -14.08
N GLU A 271 15.48 -15.76 -14.92
CA GLU A 271 15.51 -14.52 -15.71
C GLU A 271 14.33 -14.45 -16.69
N GLU A 272 14.02 -15.53 -17.40
CA GLU A 272 12.92 -15.61 -18.36
C GLU A 272 11.57 -15.29 -17.71
N ILE A 273 11.31 -15.84 -16.51
CA ILE A 273 10.09 -15.55 -15.75
C ILE A 273 9.99 -14.06 -15.42
N ILE A 274 11.06 -13.44 -14.94
CA ILE A 274 11.03 -12.03 -14.55
C ILE A 274 10.89 -11.13 -15.77
N ARG A 275 11.52 -11.47 -16.89
CA ARG A 275 11.34 -10.74 -18.15
C ARG A 275 9.90 -10.80 -18.65
N ASP A 276 9.22 -11.98 -18.56
CA ASP A 276 7.79 -12.10 -18.90
C ASP A 276 6.91 -11.23 -17.99
N GLN A 277 7.22 -11.13 -16.70
CA GLN A 277 6.49 -10.23 -15.78
C GLN A 277 6.74 -8.75 -16.10
N LEU A 278 7.95 -8.38 -16.49
CA LEU A 278 8.32 -7.01 -16.88
C LEU A 278 7.62 -6.54 -18.17
N LEU A 279 7.28 -7.44 -19.09
CA LEU A 279 6.46 -7.10 -20.27
C LEU A 279 5.10 -6.53 -19.89
N ARG A 280 4.60 -6.82 -18.69
CA ARG A 280 3.29 -6.36 -18.18
C ARG A 280 3.40 -5.26 -17.15
N LYS A 281 4.49 -5.23 -16.39
CA LYS A 281 4.71 -4.35 -15.25
C LYS A 281 6.12 -3.76 -15.29
N ASN A 282 6.45 -3.09 -16.39
CA ASN A 282 7.77 -2.47 -16.57
C ASN A 282 8.07 -1.34 -15.57
N ASN A 283 7.03 -0.77 -14.96
CA ASN A 283 7.12 0.28 -13.96
C ASN A 283 7.23 -0.23 -12.51
N ASN A 284 7.49 -1.53 -12.32
CA ASN A 284 7.68 -2.11 -10.98
C ASN A 284 9.18 -2.20 -10.65
N PRO A 285 9.70 -1.39 -9.71
CA PRO A 285 11.11 -1.39 -9.36
C PRO A 285 11.59 -2.72 -8.77
N ASP A 286 10.74 -3.45 -8.03
CA ASP A 286 11.13 -4.72 -7.41
C ASP A 286 11.45 -5.80 -8.44
N LEU A 287 10.77 -5.79 -9.60
CA LEU A 287 11.09 -6.71 -10.70
C LEU A 287 12.46 -6.43 -11.31
N TRP A 288 12.79 -5.16 -11.51
CA TRP A 288 14.10 -4.75 -12.01
C TRP A 288 15.22 -5.07 -11.01
N LEU A 289 14.95 -4.90 -9.72
CA LEU A 289 15.87 -5.29 -8.67
C LEU A 289 16.13 -6.80 -8.68
N LEU A 290 15.07 -7.62 -8.70
CA LEU A 290 15.18 -9.07 -8.76
C LEU A 290 15.89 -9.53 -10.05
N LEU A 291 15.58 -8.94 -11.21
CA LEU A 291 16.29 -9.21 -12.46
C LEU A 291 17.79 -8.92 -12.32
N SER A 292 18.16 -7.81 -11.71
CA SER A 292 19.57 -7.47 -11.47
C SER A 292 20.29 -8.51 -10.59
N GLU A 293 19.60 -9.02 -9.55
CA GLU A 293 20.17 -10.06 -8.68
C GLU A 293 20.43 -11.37 -9.43
N ILE A 294 19.47 -11.78 -10.27
CA ILE A 294 19.62 -12.98 -11.13
C ILE A 294 20.80 -12.79 -12.08
N GLN A 295 20.91 -11.64 -12.75
CA GLN A 295 21.97 -11.33 -13.70
C GLN A 295 23.34 -11.24 -13.03
N ARG A 296 23.41 -10.74 -11.81
CA ARG A 296 24.64 -10.76 -11.01
C ARG A 296 25.08 -12.20 -10.72
N SER A 297 24.16 -13.05 -10.29
CA SER A 297 24.42 -14.46 -9.96
C SER A 297 24.83 -15.26 -11.19
N SER A 298 24.22 -14.99 -12.35
CA SER A 298 24.59 -15.61 -13.65
C SER A 298 25.85 -15.02 -14.30
N LYS A 299 26.52 -14.06 -13.63
CA LYS A 299 27.69 -13.32 -14.16
C LYS A 299 27.40 -12.47 -15.40
N ASN A 300 26.15 -12.17 -15.70
CA ASN A 300 25.75 -11.20 -16.73
C ASN A 300 25.91 -9.78 -16.19
N ILE A 301 27.15 -9.29 -16.07
CA ILE A 301 27.45 -8.02 -15.40
C ILE A 301 26.88 -6.81 -16.18
N ILE A 302 26.86 -6.87 -17.50
CA ILE A 302 26.25 -5.78 -18.32
C ILE A 302 24.77 -5.70 -18.03
N GLY A 303 24.07 -6.82 -18.10
CA GLY A 303 22.63 -6.89 -17.76
C GLY A 303 22.34 -6.40 -16.33
N TYR A 304 23.16 -6.83 -15.37
CA TYR A 304 23.07 -6.37 -13.98
C TYR A 304 23.04 -4.83 -13.87
N HIS A 305 24.00 -4.15 -14.49
CA HIS A 305 24.07 -2.70 -14.44
C HIS A 305 22.90 -2.04 -15.19
N GLN A 306 22.46 -2.60 -16.31
CA GLN A 306 21.28 -2.09 -17.03
C GLN A 306 20.00 -2.23 -16.19
N SER A 307 19.76 -3.38 -15.57
CA SER A 307 18.59 -3.60 -14.70
C SER A 307 18.63 -2.72 -13.44
N ARG A 308 19.81 -2.49 -12.87
CA ARG A 308 20.01 -1.56 -11.76
C ARG A 308 19.74 -0.10 -12.17
N ALA A 309 20.04 0.29 -13.39
CA ALA A 309 19.72 1.61 -13.90
C ALA A 309 18.22 1.80 -14.01
N GLU A 310 17.47 0.85 -14.56
CA GLU A 310 16.00 0.92 -14.63
C GLU A 310 15.37 0.99 -13.21
N TYR A 311 15.87 0.19 -12.27
CA TYR A 311 15.46 0.27 -10.88
C TYR A 311 15.62 1.69 -10.30
N PHE A 312 16.79 2.32 -10.49
CA PHE A 312 17.04 3.66 -9.98
C PHE A 312 16.21 4.74 -10.69
N LEU A 313 15.94 4.59 -12.00
CA LEU A 313 15.06 5.48 -12.75
C LEU A 313 13.65 5.49 -12.19
N LEU A 314 13.10 4.31 -11.91
CA LEU A 314 11.76 4.18 -11.33
C LEU A 314 11.66 4.77 -9.91
N LEU A 315 12.79 4.89 -9.22
CA LEU A 315 12.87 5.58 -7.91
C LEU A 315 13.18 7.09 -8.02
N GLY A 316 13.28 7.64 -9.24
CA GLY A 316 13.64 9.04 -9.48
C GLY A 316 15.10 9.37 -9.17
N GLN A 317 15.98 8.35 -9.05
CA GLN A 317 17.40 8.51 -8.70
C GLN A 317 18.26 8.55 -9.98
N ASN A 318 18.03 9.54 -10.82
CA ASN A 318 18.59 9.64 -12.18
C ASN A 318 20.12 9.61 -12.20
N GLU A 319 20.80 10.28 -11.27
CA GLU A 319 22.26 10.26 -11.19
C GLU A 319 22.83 8.86 -10.89
N ARG A 320 22.16 8.11 -10.00
CA ARG A 320 22.55 6.71 -9.74
C ARG A 320 22.32 5.81 -10.95
N ALA A 321 21.24 6.06 -11.69
CA ALA A 321 20.97 5.33 -12.93
C ALA A 321 22.06 5.57 -13.98
N LEU A 322 22.47 6.83 -14.20
CA LEU A 322 23.56 7.19 -15.10
C LEU A 322 24.87 6.49 -14.71
N ASN A 323 25.22 6.49 -13.43
CA ASN A 323 26.43 5.80 -12.94
C ASN A 323 26.39 4.29 -13.27
N GLN A 324 25.22 3.63 -13.13
CA GLN A 324 25.09 2.22 -13.51
C GLN A 324 25.27 2.02 -15.02
N LEU A 325 24.69 2.89 -15.84
CA LEU A 325 24.86 2.81 -17.31
C LEU A 325 26.32 3.07 -17.75
N GLU A 326 27.04 3.95 -17.06
CA GLU A 326 28.47 4.17 -17.31
C GLU A 326 29.31 2.91 -17.00
N PHE A 327 28.99 2.19 -15.91
CA PHE A 327 29.63 0.91 -15.64
C PHE A 327 29.32 -0.13 -16.73
N ALA A 328 28.06 -0.23 -17.15
CA ALA A 328 27.67 -1.11 -18.25
C ALA A 328 28.42 -0.75 -19.54
N LEU A 329 28.49 0.54 -19.90
CA LEU A 329 29.13 1.01 -21.10
C LEU A 329 30.63 0.66 -21.17
N LYS A 330 31.34 0.79 -20.05
CA LYS A 330 32.77 0.40 -19.96
C LYS A 330 32.99 -1.08 -20.28
N LEU A 331 32.00 -1.94 -20.02
CA LEU A 331 32.08 -3.38 -20.27
C LEU A 331 31.65 -3.78 -21.67
N THR A 332 31.09 -2.86 -22.48
CA THR A 332 30.57 -3.16 -23.83
C THR A 332 31.50 -2.77 -24.96
N GLN A 333 32.80 -2.52 -24.70
CA GLN A 333 33.75 -1.98 -25.67
C GLN A 333 33.80 -2.73 -27.02
N ASN A 334 33.45 -4.01 -27.04
CA ASN A 334 33.45 -4.85 -28.24
C ASN A 334 32.02 -5.13 -28.80
N ASN A 335 30.96 -4.49 -28.23
CA ASN A 335 29.60 -4.72 -28.68
C ASN A 335 28.89 -3.38 -28.99
N PHE A 336 29.08 -2.94 -30.24
CA PHE A 336 28.54 -1.64 -30.70
C PHE A 336 27.05 -1.48 -30.47
N GLN A 337 26.22 -2.50 -30.76
CA GLN A 337 24.77 -2.41 -30.61
C GLN A 337 24.33 -2.19 -29.15
N VAL A 338 24.99 -2.89 -28.21
CA VAL A 338 24.69 -2.72 -26.78
C VAL A 338 25.20 -1.36 -26.29
N SER A 339 26.41 -0.95 -26.74
CA SER A 339 26.97 0.36 -26.39
C SER A 339 26.07 1.50 -26.85
N GLU A 340 25.56 1.44 -28.08
CA GLU A 340 24.67 2.46 -28.65
C GLU A 340 23.37 2.58 -27.88
N ARG A 341 22.71 1.47 -27.52
CA ARG A 341 21.50 1.48 -26.70
C ARG A 341 21.74 2.13 -25.33
N ILE A 342 22.86 1.82 -24.70
CA ILE A 342 23.21 2.40 -23.39
C ILE A 342 23.43 3.89 -23.52
N MET A 343 24.18 4.34 -24.54
CA MET A 343 24.43 5.77 -24.79
C MET A 343 23.13 6.54 -25.08
N THR A 344 22.27 5.99 -25.90
CA THR A 344 20.95 6.59 -26.18
C THR A 344 20.16 6.78 -24.89
N LYS A 345 20.07 5.74 -24.05
CA LYS A 345 19.37 5.83 -22.77
C LYS A 345 20.00 6.88 -21.85
N MET A 346 21.32 6.99 -21.81
CA MET A 346 22.02 8.01 -21.01
C MET A 346 21.69 9.45 -21.49
N VAL A 347 21.57 9.64 -22.80
CA VAL A 347 21.20 10.94 -23.39
C VAL A 347 19.77 11.31 -23.00
N GLU A 348 18.82 10.36 -23.08
CA GLU A 348 17.45 10.56 -22.66
C GLU A 348 17.36 10.99 -21.19
N ILE A 349 18.04 10.28 -20.30
CA ILE A 349 18.05 10.60 -18.86
C ILE A 349 18.66 11.99 -18.60
N LYS A 350 19.77 12.34 -19.26
CA LYS A 350 20.39 13.67 -19.11
C LYS A 350 19.46 14.78 -19.59
N LYS A 351 18.71 14.55 -20.66
CA LYS A 351 17.70 15.48 -21.14
C LYS A 351 16.59 15.72 -20.10
N GLU A 352 16.03 14.64 -19.53
CA GLU A 352 15.02 14.73 -18.45
C GLU A 352 15.52 15.48 -17.23
N ILE A 353 16.78 15.26 -16.82
CA ILE A 353 17.39 15.98 -15.70
C ILE A 353 17.46 17.49 -16.02
N ASN A 354 17.89 17.86 -17.21
CA ASN A 354 18.01 19.26 -17.60
C ASN A 354 16.64 19.94 -17.68
N GLU A 355 15.64 19.28 -18.25
CA GLU A 355 14.26 19.78 -18.31
C GLU A 355 13.66 19.97 -16.90
N SER A 356 13.94 19.05 -15.97
CA SER A 356 13.47 19.15 -14.58
C SER A 356 14.15 20.26 -13.77
N ARG A 357 15.37 20.68 -14.18
CA ARG A 357 16.13 21.77 -13.55
C ARG A 357 15.82 23.15 -14.18
N GLY A 358 14.98 23.21 -15.22
CA GLY A 358 14.60 24.45 -15.90
C GLY A 358 15.74 25.07 -16.72
N LEU A 359 16.67 24.23 -17.16
CA LEU A 359 17.83 24.60 -18.00
C LEU A 359 17.59 24.24 -19.46
#